data_51654e3de8892cdbfa1e50fbb912d828
#
_entry.id   51654e3de8892cdbfa1e50fbb912d828
#
_cell.length_a   1.000
_cell.length_b   1.000
_cell.length_c   1.000
_cell.angle_alpha   90.00
_cell.angle_beta   90.00
_cell.angle_gamma   90.00
#
_symmetry.space_group_name_H-M   'P 1'
#
loop_
_entity.id
_entity.type
_entity.pdbx_description
1 polymer ?
#
loop_
_entity_poly.entity_id
_entity_poly.type
_entity_poly.pdbx_seq_one_letter_code
_entity_poly.pdbx_strand_id
1 'polypeptide(L)'
;RRIYPSMNYTVSHDVKYSVKGIGDKIKIGFVNCFANRLHSVTRDRAGIIINMDPDVFDKHLIYLQEDTQQFPLVNQLMEAIPQSNHHKIRGEQFLFQPESILKNLGECQFDIIVFCELGMNPISYLLAHARLAPIQITTWGHSMSSGISTIDYYISSRLFEPESNQEYY
;
A
#
# COMPACT_ATOMS: atom_id res chain seq x y z
N ARG A 1 2.22 -16.46 10.40
CA ARG A 1 0.84 -16.98 10.28
C ARG A 1 0.43 -17.86 11.48
N ARG A 2 1.32 -18.70 12.06
CA ARG A 2 1.00 -19.48 13.28
C ARG A 2 0.86 -18.61 14.53
N ILE A 3 1.61 -17.51 14.62
CA ILE A 3 1.61 -16.58 15.76
C ILE A 3 0.47 -15.56 15.63
N TYR A 4 0.14 -15.15 14.41
CA TYR A 4 -0.93 -14.22 14.10
C TYR A 4 -1.91 -14.84 13.10
N PRO A 5 -2.91 -15.62 13.55
CA PRO A 5 -3.89 -16.26 12.65
C PRO A 5 -4.66 -15.26 11.77
N SER A 6 -4.88 -14.05 12.26
CA SER A 6 -5.50 -12.95 11.52
C SER A 6 -4.74 -12.55 10.24
N MET A 7 -3.44 -12.87 10.15
CA MET A 7 -2.67 -12.67 8.92
C MET A 7 -3.05 -13.64 7.79
N ASN A 8 -3.94 -14.60 8.04
CA ASN A 8 -4.57 -15.39 6.98
C ASN A 8 -5.82 -14.72 6.40
N TYR A 9 -6.12 -13.49 6.82
CA TYR A 9 -7.25 -12.74 6.30
C TYR A 9 -7.18 -12.63 4.79
N THR A 10 -8.29 -12.94 4.15
CA THR A 10 -8.48 -12.74 2.72
C THR A 10 -9.79 -12.00 2.54
N VAL A 11 -9.78 -10.93 1.76
CA VAL A 11 -11.00 -10.19 1.44
C VAL A 11 -12.01 -11.14 0.81
N SER A 12 -13.28 -11.02 1.24
CA SER A 12 -14.37 -11.90 0.82
C SER A 12 -15.00 -11.47 -0.52
N HIS A 13 -14.61 -10.30 -1.05
CA HIS A 13 -15.05 -9.98 -2.39
C HIS A 13 -14.33 -10.96 -3.32
N ASP A 14 -15.13 -11.73 -4.02
CA ASP A 14 -14.66 -12.51 -5.14
C ASP A 14 -13.75 -11.59 -5.95
N VAL A 15 -12.49 -12.02 -6.06
CA VAL A 15 -11.54 -11.48 -7.02
C VAL A 15 -12.06 -11.89 -8.41
N LYS A 16 -13.33 -11.61 -8.69
CA LYS A 16 -13.76 -11.46 -10.04
C LYS A 16 -12.99 -10.24 -10.49
N TYR A 17 -12.06 -10.48 -11.40
CA TYR A 17 -11.69 -9.44 -12.34
C TYR A 17 -13.02 -8.91 -12.89
N SER A 18 -13.68 -8.08 -12.12
CA SER A 18 -14.79 -7.32 -12.63
C SER A 18 -14.13 -6.47 -13.68
N VAL A 19 -14.37 -6.86 -14.94
CA VAL A 19 -13.99 -6.02 -16.06
C VAL A 19 -14.66 -4.70 -15.73
N LYS A 20 -13.87 -3.77 -15.16
CA LYS A 20 -14.37 -2.44 -14.84
C LYS A 20 -14.93 -1.88 -16.13
N GLY A 21 -16.14 -1.40 -16.08
CA GLY A 21 -16.79 -0.79 -17.24
C GLY A 21 -15.99 0.42 -17.71
N ILE A 22 -16.22 0.83 -18.93
CA ILE A 22 -15.66 2.09 -19.46
C ILE A 22 -16.11 3.21 -18.51
N GLY A 23 -15.15 3.87 -17.84
CA GLY A 23 -15.41 4.96 -16.89
C GLY A 23 -15.29 4.59 -15.40
N ASP A 24 -15.14 3.33 -15.04
CA ASP A 24 -14.86 2.93 -13.65
C ASP A 24 -13.38 3.16 -13.31
N LYS A 25 -13.13 3.89 -12.22
CA LYS A 25 -11.76 4.14 -11.75
C LYS A 25 -11.19 2.90 -11.07
N ILE A 26 -9.89 2.69 -11.24
CA ILE A 26 -9.13 1.66 -10.52
C ILE A 26 -8.89 2.15 -9.10
N LYS A 27 -9.43 1.45 -8.11
CA LYS A 27 -9.23 1.78 -6.71
C LYS A 27 -7.88 1.26 -6.24
N ILE A 28 -6.95 2.17 -5.96
CA ILE A 28 -5.58 1.85 -5.58
C ILE A 28 -5.25 2.36 -4.18
N GLY A 29 -4.82 1.44 -3.30
CA GLY A 29 -4.38 1.76 -1.94
C GLY A 29 -2.85 1.77 -1.84
N PHE A 30 -2.30 2.87 -1.32
CA PHE A 30 -0.86 2.99 -1.03
C PHE A 30 -0.61 2.80 0.46
N VAL A 31 0.03 1.70 0.84
CA VAL A 31 0.52 1.48 2.20
C VAL A 31 1.87 2.18 2.33
N ASN A 32 1.87 3.30 3.04
CA ASN A 32 3.07 4.08 3.34
C ASN A 32 3.01 4.55 4.80
N CYS A 33 3.57 3.76 5.70
CA CYS A 33 3.55 4.07 7.14
C CYS A 33 4.24 5.38 7.50
N PHE A 34 5.01 5.97 6.59
CA PHE A 34 5.73 7.23 6.75
C PHE A 34 5.11 8.41 5.97
N ALA A 35 3.91 8.24 5.39
CA ALA A 35 3.32 9.25 4.49
C ALA A 35 3.12 10.62 5.12
N ASN A 36 2.88 10.67 6.44
CA ASN A 36 2.66 11.90 7.21
C ASN A 36 3.93 12.61 7.66
N ARG A 37 5.11 12.18 7.22
CA ARG A 37 6.40 12.78 7.58
C ARG A 37 7.38 12.81 6.40
N LEU A 38 8.39 13.67 6.53
CA LEU A 38 9.45 13.76 5.54
C LEU A 38 10.45 12.61 5.72
N HIS A 39 10.12 11.48 5.12
CA HIS A 39 10.93 10.27 5.10
C HIS A 39 11.41 9.96 3.67
N SER A 40 12.48 9.17 3.50
CA SER A 40 12.97 8.77 2.17
C SER A 40 11.87 8.11 1.33
N VAL A 41 11.13 7.20 1.91
CA VAL A 41 9.99 6.54 1.24
C VAL A 41 8.95 7.56 0.75
N THR A 42 8.60 8.54 1.59
CA THR A 42 7.65 9.59 1.19
C THR A 42 8.20 10.42 0.04
N ARG A 43 9.50 10.78 0.07
CA ARG A 43 10.16 11.51 -1.03
C ARG A 43 10.11 10.71 -2.34
N ASP A 44 10.39 9.42 -2.29
CA ASP A 44 10.48 8.58 -3.47
C ASP A 44 9.09 8.28 -4.08
N ARG A 45 8.04 8.25 -3.28
CA ARG A 45 6.69 7.81 -3.72
C ARG A 45 5.71 8.95 -3.92
N ALA A 46 5.85 10.06 -3.20
CA ALA A 46 4.89 11.15 -3.26
C ALA A 46 4.68 11.67 -4.69
N GLY A 47 5.76 11.87 -5.44
CA GLY A 47 5.67 12.33 -6.82
C GLY A 47 4.88 11.40 -7.74
N ILE A 48 5.03 10.09 -7.57
CA ILE A 48 4.25 9.09 -8.31
C ILE A 48 2.77 9.21 -7.94
N ILE A 49 2.46 9.18 -6.66
CA ILE A 49 1.07 9.20 -6.15
C ILE A 49 0.36 10.51 -6.53
N ILE A 50 1.06 11.66 -6.40
CA ILE A 50 0.50 12.98 -6.72
C ILE A 50 0.13 13.06 -8.21
N ASN A 51 1.01 12.59 -9.09
CA ASN A 51 0.86 12.75 -10.54
C ASN A 51 0.07 11.62 -11.23
N MET A 52 -0.42 10.63 -10.50
CA MET A 52 -1.33 9.63 -11.08
C MET A 52 -2.63 10.29 -11.53
N ASP A 53 -3.07 9.92 -12.72
CA ASP A 53 -4.27 10.45 -13.35
C ASP A 53 -5.53 10.21 -12.48
N PRO A 54 -6.18 11.26 -11.99
CA PRO A 54 -7.36 11.14 -11.13
C PRO A 54 -8.60 10.65 -11.89
N ASP A 55 -8.61 10.68 -13.22
CA ASP A 55 -9.71 10.14 -14.02
C ASP A 55 -9.62 8.63 -14.19
N VAL A 56 -8.42 8.07 -14.03
CA VAL A 56 -8.15 6.63 -14.11
C VAL A 56 -8.12 5.98 -12.72
N PHE A 57 -7.58 6.68 -11.72
CA PHE A 57 -7.31 6.10 -10.41
C PHE A 57 -8.11 6.78 -9.28
N ASP A 58 -8.80 5.97 -8.48
CA ASP A 58 -9.31 6.35 -7.17
C ASP A 58 -8.26 6.03 -6.12
N LYS A 59 -7.49 7.06 -5.75
CA LYS A 59 -6.29 6.93 -4.90
C LYS A 59 -6.67 6.93 -3.42
N HIS A 60 -6.13 5.97 -2.66
CA HIS A 60 -6.26 5.87 -1.21
C HIS A 60 -4.89 5.80 -0.55
N LEU A 61 -4.75 6.38 0.65
CA LEU A 61 -3.52 6.37 1.43
C LEU A 61 -3.75 5.65 2.77
N ILE A 62 -2.93 4.66 3.06
CA ILE A 62 -2.97 3.86 4.28
C ILE A 62 -1.68 4.14 5.05
N TYR A 63 -1.77 4.76 6.24
CA TYR A 63 -0.60 5.23 6.97
C TYR A 63 -0.82 5.23 8.48
N LEU A 64 0.27 5.40 9.25
CA LEU A 64 0.18 5.42 10.71
C LEU A 64 -0.51 6.70 11.21
N GLN A 65 -1.35 6.54 12.24
CA GLN A 65 -1.98 7.67 12.92
C GLN A 65 -0.96 8.34 13.86
N GLU A 66 -0.20 9.26 13.28
CA GLU A 66 0.74 10.14 13.96
C GLU A 66 0.49 11.58 13.51
N ASP A 67 1.07 12.56 14.18
CA ASP A 67 0.98 13.95 13.78
C ASP A 67 1.62 14.15 12.39
N THR A 68 0.91 14.85 11.52
CA THR A 68 1.41 15.16 10.18
C THR A 68 2.44 16.28 10.27
N GLN A 69 3.64 15.99 9.81
CA GLN A 69 4.71 16.98 9.75
C GLN A 69 4.42 18.02 8.65
N GLN A 70 4.64 19.29 8.97
CA GLN A 70 4.39 20.42 8.07
C GLN A 70 5.56 20.62 7.09
N PHE A 71 5.62 19.79 6.06
CA PHE A 71 6.56 19.93 4.95
C PHE A 71 5.80 20.06 3.62
N PRO A 72 6.27 20.88 2.68
CA PRO A 72 5.57 21.09 1.41
C PRO A 72 5.21 19.80 0.67
N LEU A 73 6.14 18.87 0.58
CA LEU A 73 5.88 17.57 -0.09
C LEU A 73 4.86 16.72 0.64
N VAL A 74 4.88 16.71 1.98
CA VAL A 74 3.90 15.97 2.79
C VAL A 74 2.51 16.59 2.61
N ASN A 75 2.42 17.91 2.66
CA ASN A 75 1.16 18.63 2.45
C ASN A 75 0.60 18.35 1.04
N GLN A 76 1.43 18.44 -0.01
CA GLN A 76 1.03 18.12 -1.37
C GLN A 76 0.52 16.66 -1.51
N LEU A 77 1.20 15.69 -0.89
CA LEU A 77 0.75 14.31 -0.89
C LEU A 77 -0.62 14.15 -0.21
N MET A 78 -0.78 14.77 0.97
CA MET A 78 -2.03 14.69 1.72
C MET A 78 -3.20 15.37 0.98
N GLU A 79 -2.94 16.48 0.30
CA GLU A 79 -3.93 17.23 -0.49
C GLU A 79 -4.28 16.55 -1.81
N ALA A 80 -3.36 15.77 -2.39
CA ALA A 80 -3.58 15.06 -3.66
C ALA A 80 -4.56 13.87 -3.54
N ILE A 81 -4.95 13.50 -2.33
CA ILE A 81 -5.86 12.38 -2.04
C ILE A 81 -7.04 12.93 -1.23
N PRO A 82 -8.30 12.66 -1.62
CA PRO A 82 -9.46 13.07 -0.84
C PRO A 82 -9.40 12.59 0.61
N GLN A 83 -9.79 13.42 1.56
CA GLN A 83 -9.72 13.10 3.00
C GLN A 83 -10.50 11.83 3.36
N SER A 84 -11.59 11.52 2.63
CA SER A 84 -12.35 10.27 2.77
C SER A 84 -11.54 9.02 2.45
N ASN A 85 -10.48 9.17 1.67
CA ASN A 85 -9.62 8.08 1.20
C ASN A 85 -8.34 7.94 2.06
N HIS A 86 -8.28 8.61 3.21
CA HIS A 86 -7.20 8.49 4.17
C HIS A 86 -7.54 7.43 5.23
N HIS A 87 -6.79 6.34 5.24
CA HIS A 87 -6.93 5.24 6.19
C HIS A 87 -5.81 5.27 7.23
N LYS A 88 -6.14 5.77 8.41
CA LYS A 88 -5.19 5.92 9.51
C LYS A 88 -5.15 4.65 10.36
N ILE A 89 -3.96 4.08 10.54
CA ILE A 89 -3.74 2.90 11.38
C ILE A 89 -3.12 3.33 12.69
N ARG A 90 -3.74 2.94 13.79
CA ARG A 90 -3.11 3.00 15.12
C ARG A 90 -2.22 1.77 15.29
N GLY A 91 -0.90 1.97 15.38
CA GLY A 91 0.06 0.88 15.43
C GLY A 91 -0.19 -0.10 16.59
N GLU A 92 -0.47 0.42 17.80
CA GLU A 92 -0.81 -0.41 18.94
C GLU A 92 -2.09 -1.22 18.73
N GLN A 93 -3.15 -0.59 18.23
CA GLN A 93 -4.41 -1.27 17.93
C GLN A 93 -4.21 -2.39 16.91
N PHE A 94 -3.39 -2.16 15.88
CA PHE A 94 -3.12 -3.19 14.88
C PHE A 94 -2.37 -4.39 15.49
N LEU A 95 -1.43 -4.17 16.39
CA LEU A 95 -0.68 -5.27 17.02
C LEU A 95 -1.54 -6.13 17.95
N PHE A 96 -2.54 -5.54 18.63
CA PHE A 96 -3.40 -6.26 19.56
C PHE A 96 -4.74 -6.72 18.98
N GLN A 97 -5.26 -6.00 17.98
CA GLN A 97 -6.58 -6.24 17.38
C GLN A 97 -6.54 -6.03 15.86
N PRO A 98 -5.72 -6.81 15.13
CA PRO A 98 -5.56 -6.62 13.69
C PRO A 98 -6.84 -6.88 12.89
N GLU A 99 -7.75 -7.72 13.39
CA GLU A 99 -8.96 -8.14 12.66
C GLU A 99 -9.83 -6.97 12.26
N SER A 100 -10.02 -6.00 13.16
CA SER A 100 -10.86 -4.82 12.89
C SER A 100 -10.28 -3.95 11.77
N ILE A 101 -8.96 -3.77 11.77
CA ILE A 101 -8.27 -2.98 10.75
C ILE A 101 -8.28 -3.71 9.41
N LEU A 102 -7.99 -5.01 9.41
CA LEU A 102 -8.02 -5.83 8.21
C LEU A 102 -9.42 -5.86 7.58
N LYS A 103 -10.46 -5.99 8.41
CA LYS A 103 -11.85 -5.93 7.97
C LYS A 103 -12.18 -4.57 7.34
N ASN A 104 -11.85 -3.47 8.00
CA ASN A 104 -12.11 -2.11 7.49
C ASN A 104 -11.39 -1.87 6.17
N LEU A 105 -10.13 -2.31 6.03
CA LEU A 105 -9.39 -2.22 4.77
C LEU A 105 -10.00 -3.13 3.69
N GLY A 106 -10.48 -4.32 4.06
CA GLY A 106 -11.17 -5.22 3.15
C GLY A 106 -12.50 -4.66 2.62
N GLU A 107 -13.24 -3.92 3.45
CA GLU A 107 -14.49 -3.24 3.06
C GLU A 107 -14.25 -2.13 2.03
N CYS A 108 -13.04 -1.60 1.92
CA CYS A 108 -12.68 -0.63 0.88
C CYS A 108 -12.70 -1.24 -0.52
N GLN A 109 -12.57 -2.56 -0.67
CA GLN A 109 -12.59 -3.26 -1.96
C GLN A 109 -11.56 -2.69 -2.96
N PHE A 110 -10.30 -2.63 -2.56
CA PHE A 110 -9.22 -2.20 -3.43
C PHE A 110 -9.04 -3.16 -4.60
N ASP A 111 -8.78 -2.63 -5.78
CA ASP A 111 -8.34 -3.42 -6.94
C ASP A 111 -6.85 -3.74 -6.84
N ILE A 112 -6.07 -2.75 -6.37
CA ILE A 112 -4.62 -2.85 -6.21
C ILE A 112 -4.22 -2.29 -4.85
N ILE A 113 -3.29 -2.96 -4.17
CA ILE A 113 -2.56 -2.39 -3.04
C ILE A 113 -1.07 -2.35 -3.36
N VAL A 114 -0.46 -1.19 -3.11
CA VAL A 114 0.98 -0.97 -3.26
C VAL A 114 1.62 -0.75 -1.89
N PHE A 115 2.52 -1.63 -1.52
CA PHE A 115 3.33 -1.50 -0.31
C PHE A 115 4.60 -0.69 -0.63
N CYS A 116 4.64 0.56 -0.20
CA CYS A 116 5.70 1.51 -0.55
C CYS A 116 7.02 1.27 0.20
N GLU A 117 6.97 0.60 1.35
CA GLU A 117 8.12 0.46 2.27
C GLU A 117 8.16 -0.91 2.95
N LEU A 118 7.81 -1.95 2.23
CA LEU A 118 7.74 -3.30 2.78
C LEU A 118 9.08 -3.75 3.36
N GLY A 119 9.06 -4.15 4.64
CA GLY A 119 10.25 -4.54 5.40
C GLY A 119 10.86 -3.43 6.27
N MET A 120 10.45 -2.16 6.12
CA MET A 120 10.95 -1.05 6.93
C MET A 120 10.10 -0.77 8.17
N ASN A 121 8.81 -1.11 8.13
CA ASN A 121 7.89 -0.96 9.25
C ASN A 121 7.18 -2.28 9.53
N PRO A 122 7.11 -2.74 10.80
CA PRO A 122 6.47 -4.01 11.13
C PRO A 122 4.97 -4.03 10.80
N ILE A 123 4.29 -2.89 10.79
CA ILE A 123 2.84 -2.82 10.46
C ILE A 123 2.63 -3.13 8.98
N SER A 124 3.37 -2.49 8.07
CA SER A 124 3.27 -2.78 6.65
C SER A 124 3.67 -4.22 6.32
N TYR A 125 4.71 -4.72 7.01
CA TYR A 125 5.15 -6.11 6.86
C TYR A 125 4.06 -7.10 7.27
N LEU A 126 3.41 -6.89 8.40
CA LEU A 126 2.31 -7.74 8.86
C LEU A 126 1.07 -7.62 7.96
N LEU A 127 0.70 -6.40 7.54
CA LEU A 127 -0.40 -6.18 6.60
C LEU A 127 -0.20 -6.93 5.29
N ALA A 128 1.03 -6.99 4.80
CA ALA A 128 1.36 -7.65 3.55
C ALA A 128 1.10 -9.16 3.57
N HIS A 129 1.04 -9.80 4.73
CA HIS A 129 0.68 -11.21 4.85
C HIS A 129 -0.83 -11.48 4.64
N ALA A 130 -1.68 -10.48 4.77
CA ALA A 130 -3.09 -10.58 4.45
C ALA A 130 -3.32 -10.33 2.95
N ARG A 131 -4.36 -10.96 2.37
CA ARG A 131 -4.81 -10.66 1.01
C ARG A 131 -5.89 -9.58 1.09
N LEU A 132 -5.53 -8.33 0.89
CA LEU A 132 -6.40 -7.16 0.99
C LEU A 132 -6.91 -6.65 -0.36
N ALA A 133 -6.30 -7.12 -1.45
CA ALA A 133 -6.70 -6.80 -2.82
C ALA A 133 -6.38 -7.96 -3.76
N PRO A 134 -7.03 -8.03 -4.94
CA PRO A 134 -6.68 -8.95 -6.02
C PRO A 134 -5.22 -8.90 -6.41
N ILE A 135 -4.68 -7.68 -6.49
CA ILE A 135 -3.29 -7.44 -6.88
C ILE A 135 -2.59 -6.72 -5.74
N GLN A 136 -1.52 -7.29 -5.24
CA GLN A 136 -0.65 -6.69 -4.22
C GLN A 136 0.77 -6.55 -4.75
N ILE A 137 1.30 -5.35 -4.63
CA ILE A 137 2.55 -4.94 -5.25
C ILE A 137 3.48 -4.39 -4.17
N THR A 138 4.75 -4.71 -4.25
CA THR A 138 5.80 -3.97 -3.53
C THR A 138 6.69 -3.21 -4.50
N THR A 139 7.45 -2.26 -3.99
CA THR A 139 8.31 -1.38 -4.79
C THR A 139 9.74 -1.41 -4.26
N TRP A 140 10.66 -0.84 -5.03
CA TRP A 140 12.06 -0.65 -4.59
C TRP A 140 12.14 0.18 -3.29
N GLY A 141 13.29 0.25 -2.68
CA GLY A 141 13.58 1.04 -1.46
C GLY A 141 14.07 0.21 -0.29
N HIS A 142 13.84 -1.10 -0.31
CA HIS A 142 14.50 -2.07 0.55
C HIS A 142 15.32 -3.03 -0.29
N SER A 143 16.52 -3.38 0.17
CA SER A 143 17.48 -4.18 -0.58
C SER A 143 17.14 -5.68 -0.67
N MET A 144 16.11 -6.12 0.03
CA MET A 144 15.70 -7.52 0.07
C MET A 144 14.32 -7.69 -0.56
N SER A 145 14.12 -8.80 -1.27
CA SER A 145 12.79 -9.20 -1.72
C SER A 145 11.88 -9.46 -0.52
N SER A 146 10.57 -9.32 -0.71
CA SER A 146 9.60 -9.48 0.38
C SER A 146 9.57 -10.90 0.96
N GLY A 147 9.76 -11.92 0.14
CA GLY A 147 9.58 -13.33 0.50
C GLY A 147 8.14 -13.66 0.94
N ILE A 148 7.17 -12.79 0.68
CA ILE A 148 5.78 -12.89 1.13
C ILE A 148 4.91 -13.38 -0.03
N SER A 149 4.27 -14.53 0.13
CA SER A 149 3.47 -15.20 -0.92
C SER A 149 2.21 -14.45 -1.34
N THR A 150 1.79 -13.42 -0.60
CA THR A 150 0.66 -12.55 -0.93
C THR A 150 1.06 -11.32 -1.74
N ILE A 151 2.34 -11.12 -2.01
CA ILE A 151 2.84 -10.09 -2.92
C ILE A 151 3.00 -10.70 -4.32
N ASP A 152 2.27 -10.13 -5.29
CA ASP A 152 2.17 -10.67 -6.65
C ASP A 152 3.25 -10.10 -7.57
N TYR A 153 3.63 -8.82 -7.36
CA TYR A 153 4.57 -8.11 -8.24
C TYR A 153 5.54 -7.24 -7.45
N TYR A 154 6.74 -7.10 -8.01
CA TYR A 154 7.74 -6.13 -7.59
C TYR A 154 7.92 -5.09 -8.70
N ILE A 155 7.75 -3.80 -8.37
CA ILE A 155 7.99 -2.70 -9.31
C ILE A 155 9.37 -2.12 -9.04
N SER A 156 10.21 -2.10 -10.04
CA SER A 156 11.51 -1.45 -10.05
C SER A 156 11.63 -0.44 -11.19
N SER A 157 12.78 0.17 -11.35
CA SER A 157 13.04 1.18 -12.37
C SER A 157 14.18 0.77 -13.29
N ARG A 158 13.98 0.89 -14.60
CA ARG A 158 15.03 0.67 -15.61
C ARG A 158 16.26 1.58 -15.44
N LEU A 159 16.11 2.67 -14.66
CA LEU A 159 17.24 3.59 -14.43
C LEU A 159 18.35 3.01 -13.55
N PHE A 160 18.02 2.01 -12.73
CA PHE A 160 18.96 1.38 -11.82
C PHE A 160 18.91 -0.15 -11.79
N GLU A 161 17.99 -0.77 -12.55
CA GLU A 161 17.91 -2.24 -12.67
C GLU A 161 18.59 -2.70 -13.97
N PRO A 162 19.66 -3.50 -13.89
CA PRO A 162 20.19 -4.20 -15.06
C PRO A 162 19.19 -5.22 -15.59
N GLU A 163 19.12 -5.41 -16.90
CA GLU A 163 18.22 -6.38 -17.54
C GLU A 163 18.43 -7.82 -17.03
N SER A 164 19.65 -8.15 -16.60
CA SER A 164 19.98 -9.45 -16.03
C SER A 164 19.32 -9.74 -14.68
N ASN A 165 18.80 -8.73 -13.98
CA ASN A 165 18.25 -8.90 -12.63
C ASN A 165 16.86 -9.54 -12.61
N GLN A 166 16.22 -9.75 -13.75
CA GLN A 166 14.91 -10.41 -13.82
C GLN A 166 14.92 -11.85 -13.27
N GLU A 167 16.08 -12.50 -13.24
CA GLU A 167 16.21 -13.85 -12.67
C GLU A 167 16.11 -13.91 -11.14
N TYR A 168 16.13 -12.75 -10.47
CA TYR A 168 16.09 -12.67 -8.99
C TYR A 168 14.71 -12.32 -8.43
N TYR A 169 13.70 -12.17 -9.28
CA TYR A 169 12.34 -11.78 -8.88
C TYR A 169 11.28 -12.82 -9.25
#